data_5185f573793c040407f4ada0e19efc5b
#
_entry.id   5185f573793c040407f4ada0e19efc5b
#
_cell.length_a   1.000
_cell.length_b   1.000
_cell.length_c   1.000
_cell.angle_alpha   90.00
_cell.angle_beta   90.00
_cell.angle_gamma   90.00
#
_symmetry.space_group_name_H-M   'P 1'
#
loop_
_entity.id
_entity.type
_entity.pdbx_description
1 polymer ?
#
loop_
_entity_poly.entity_id
_entity_poly.type
_entity_poly.pdbx_seq_one_letter_code
_entity_poly.pdbx_strand_id
1 'polypeptide(L)'
;MARYLVTGGAGFIGSHLCESFLNRGHEVLCMDNYSTGAKQNIGAFLKNPRFRFIDHNVSRYIEVPEPLNYILHFASPASPVDYLELPIPTLKVGALGTHNTLGLAKAKSAVYLLASTSEVYGDPLVRPQSEEYWGNVNPIGPRGVYDEAKRFAEAMTMAYHRFHGLNTRIVRIFNTVSYTHLRAHETEADL
;
A
#
# COMPACT_ATOMS: atom_id res chain seq x y z
N MET A 1 -8.02 21.06 8.46
CA MET A 1 -6.78 20.61 7.79
C MET A 1 -6.33 19.33 8.49
N ALA A 2 -6.02 18.27 7.77
CA ALA A 2 -5.54 17.01 8.32
C ALA A 2 -4.16 16.69 7.73
N ARG A 3 -3.37 15.84 8.43
CA ARG A 3 -2.05 15.41 7.98
C ARG A 3 -2.08 13.92 7.66
N TYR A 4 -1.70 13.59 6.43
CA TYR A 4 -1.67 12.24 5.88
C TYR A 4 -0.22 11.76 5.74
N LEU A 5 0.04 10.53 6.15
CA LEU A 5 1.22 9.78 5.70
C LEU A 5 0.80 8.80 4.62
N VAL A 6 1.38 8.92 3.44
CA VAL A 6 1.16 8.01 2.31
C VAL A 6 2.46 7.26 2.07
N THR A 7 2.52 5.99 2.41
CA THR A 7 3.66 5.12 2.06
C THR A 7 3.46 4.55 0.66
N GLY A 8 4.52 4.38 -0.12
CA GLY A 8 4.41 4.11 -1.54
C GLY A 8 3.89 5.32 -2.33
N GLY A 9 4.11 6.52 -1.78
CA GLY A 9 3.54 7.76 -2.32
C GLY A 9 4.16 8.24 -3.63
N ALA A 10 5.30 7.68 -4.04
CA ALA A 10 5.91 7.93 -5.35
C ALA A 10 5.48 6.87 -6.41
N GLY A 11 4.66 5.89 -6.02
CA GLY A 11 4.02 4.94 -6.93
C GLY A 11 2.81 5.56 -7.65
N PHE A 12 2.17 4.75 -8.53
CA PHE A 12 1.04 5.23 -9.35
C PHE A 12 -0.13 5.73 -8.48
N ILE A 13 -0.76 4.86 -7.70
CA ILE A 13 -1.92 5.24 -6.87
C ILE A 13 -1.50 6.25 -5.79
N GLY A 14 -0.35 6.02 -5.15
CA GLY A 14 0.14 6.86 -4.07
C GLY A 14 0.33 8.33 -4.47
N SER A 15 0.87 8.60 -5.67
CA SER A 15 1.08 9.96 -6.16
C SER A 15 -0.24 10.70 -6.42
N HIS A 16 -1.24 10.02 -6.99
CA HIS A 16 -2.58 10.57 -7.18
C HIS A 16 -3.29 10.88 -5.86
N LEU A 17 -3.09 10.03 -4.84
CA LEU A 17 -3.60 10.31 -3.50
C LEU A 17 -2.92 11.55 -2.88
N CYS A 18 -1.60 11.64 -3.00
CA CYS A 18 -0.86 12.82 -2.56
C CYS A 18 -1.40 14.09 -3.21
N GLU A 19 -1.58 14.10 -4.53
CA GLU A 19 -2.16 15.21 -5.27
C GLU A 19 -3.56 15.57 -4.77
N SER A 20 -4.44 14.57 -4.67
CA SER A 20 -5.82 14.76 -4.23
C SER A 20 -5.90 15.41 -2.84
N PHE A 21 -5.08 14.95 -1.87
CA PHE A 21 -5.07 15.52 -0.53
C PHE A 21 -4.50 16.94 -0.50
N LEU A 22 -3.45 17.22 -1.26
CA LEU A 22 -2.90 18.58 -1.39
C LEU A 22 -3.91 19.56 -1.99
N ASN A 23 -4.63 19.15 -3.03
CA ASN A 23 -5.67 19.95 -3.68
C ASN A 23 -6.85 20.25 -2.75
N ARG A 24 -7.12 19.34 -1.80
CA ARG A 24 -8.13 19.53 -0.74
C ARG A 24 -7.62 20.34 0.46
N GLY A 25 -6.40 20.86 0.41
CA GLY A 25 -5.84 21.71 1.46
C GLY A 25 -5.26 20.96 2.65
N HIS A 26 -4.97 19.68 2.51
CA HIS A 26 -4.35 18.87 3.56
C HIS A 26 -2.82 18.89 3.49
N GLU A 27 -2.16 18.44 4.55
CA GLU A 27 -0.72 18.20 4.59
C GLU A 27 -0.43 16.74 4.24
N VAL A 28 0.61 16.50 3.44
CA VAL A 28 0.99 15.17 2.98
C VAL A 28 2.46 14.90 3.27
N LEU A 29 2.70 13.83 4.00
CA LEU A 29 4.00 13.17 4.13
C LEU A 29 4.01 11.99 3.16
N CYS A 30 4.82 12.08 2.12
CA CYS A 30 5.00 11.03 1.12
C CYS A 30 6.24 10.22 1.48
N MET A 31 6.06 8.96 1.85
CA MET A 31 7.17 8.07 2.19
C MET A 31 7.34 7.01 1.11
N ASP A 32 8.53 6.95 0.52
CA ASP A 32 8.87 6.00 -0.55
C ASP A 32 10.39 5.81 -0.59
N ASN A 33 10.87 4.71 -1.13
CA ASN A 33 12.29 4.44 -1.37
C ASN A 33 12.64 4.26 -2.85
N TYR A 34 11.69 4.56 -3.72
CA TYR A 34 11.80 4.45 -5.17
C TYR A 34 12.15 3.05 -5.70
N SER A 35 11.87 1.98 -4.96
CA SER A 35 12.13 0.62 -5.45
C SER A 35 11.35 0.31 -6.73
N THR A 36 10.11 0.78 -6.81
CA THR A 36 9.24 0.66 -8.01
C THR A 36 8.55 1.99 -8.33
N GLY A 37 8.55 2.94 -7.40
CA GLY A 37 8.07 4.30 -7.58
C GLY A 37 9.05 5.17 -8.35
N ALA A 38 8.59 6.34 -8.82
CA ALA A 38 9.42 7.25 -9.59
C ALA A 38 9.33 8.69 -9.07
N LYS A 39 10.48 9.37 -9.03
CA LYS A 39 10.56 10.79 -8.59
C LYS A 39 9.69 11.72 -9.44
N GLN A 40 9.52 11.39 -10.73
CA GLN A 40 8.69 12.15 -11.65
C GLN A 40 7.22 12.23 -11.17
N ASN A 41 6.70 11.17 -10.54
CA ASN A 41 5.32 11.10 -10.09
C ASN A 41 4.98 12.14 -9.01
N ILE A 42 5.97 12.59 -8.26
CA ILE A 42 5.81 13.57 -7.17
C ILE A 42 6.50 14.90 -7.43
N GLY A 43 7.16 15.03 -8.59
CA GLY A 43 7.97 16.21 -8.93
C GLY A 43 7.21 17.53 -8.82
N ALA A 44 5.96 17.56 -9.24
CA ALA A 44 5.08 18.73 -9.18
C ALA A 44 4.80 19.21 -7.73
N PHE A 45 4.91 18.31 -6.74
CA PHE A 45 4.55 18.60 -5.36
C PHE A 45 5.72 19.04 -4.49
N LEU A 46 6.97 18.80 -4.91
CA LEU A 46 8.18 19.03 -4.11
C LEU A 46 8.34 20.48 -3.63
N LYS A 47 7.76 21.44 -4.34
CA LYS A 47 7.78 22.86 -3.96
C LYS A 47 6.56 23.30 -3.13
N ASN A 48 5.59 22.40 -2.91
CA ASN A 48 4.39 22.72 -2.13
C ASN A 48 4.75 22.71 -0.63
N PRO A 49 4.51 23.79 0.13
CA PRO A 49 4.87 23.86 1.56
C PRO A 49 4.09 22.85 2.43
N ARG A 50 3.00 22.28 1.93
CA ARG A 50 2.20 21.24 2.60
C ARG A 50 2.61 19.82 2.20
N PHE A 51 3.62 19.66 1.34
CA PHE A 51 4.15 18.38 0.92
C PHE A 51 5.55 18.18 1.45
N ARG A 52 5.80 17.00 2.03
CA ARG A 52 7.14 16.59 2.43
C ARG A 52 7.41 15.17 1.95
N PHE A 53 8.50 14.99 1.23
CA PHE A 53 9.01 13.67 0.86
C PHE A 53 9.93 13.11 1.95
N ILE A 54 9.79 11.83 2.23
CA ILE A 54 10.62 11.06 3.17
C ILE A 54 11.16 9.84 2.40
N ASP A 55 12.45 9.86 2.09
CA ASP A 55 13.13 8.69 1.54
C ASP A 55 13.32 7.65 2.63
N HIS A 56 12.49 6.60 2.62
CA HIS A 56 12.52 5.59 3.66
C HIS A 56 11.94 4.24 3.19
N ASN A 57 12.61 3.16 3.61
CA ASN A 57 12.10 1.81 3.44
C ASN A 57 11.21 1.44 4.64
N VAL A 58 9.92 1.24 4.40
CA VAL A 58 8.93 0.93 5.45
C VAL A 58 9.20 -0.38 6.21
N SER A 59 10.04 -1.27 5.66
CA SER A 59 10.47 -2.48 6.37
C SER A 59 11.48 -2.20 7.49
N ARG A 60 11.97 -0.96 7.60
CA ARG A 60 12.79 -0.47 8.72
C ARG A 60 11.90 0.29 9.70
N TYR A 61 12.40 0.49 10.92
CA TYR A 61 11.71 1.30 11.92
C TYR A 61 11.37 2.69 11.37
N ILE A 62 10.12 3.11 11.58
CA ILE A 62 9.61 4.38 11.07
C ILE A 62 9.47 5.36 12.22
N GLU A 63 10.12 6.50 12.09
CA GLU A 63 9.96 7.63 13.01
C GLU A 63 9.41 8.83 12.25
N VAL A 64 8.27 9.32 12.70
CA VAL A 64 7.63 10.55 12.22
C VAL A 64 7.28 11.37 13.46
N PRO A 65 8.00 12.47 13.76
CA PRO A 65 7.76 13.23 14.98
C PRO A 65 6.42 13.95 14.99
N GLU A 66 5.94 14.37 13.82
CA GLU A 66 4.70 15.14 13.69
C GLU A 66 3.46 14.29 14.03
N PRO A 67 2.39 14.92 14.52
CA PRO A 67 1.08 14.27 14.65
C PRO A 67 0.54 13.86 13.29
N LEU A 68 -0.09 12.69 13.21
CA LEU A 68 -0.72 12.16 12.00
C LEU A 68 -2.19 11.90 12.27
N ASN A 69 -3.05 12.27 11.33
CA ASN A 69 -4.47 11.93 11.37
C ASN A 69 -4.76 10.62 10.64
N TYR A 70 -4.04 10.39 9.53
CA TYR A 70 -4.24 9.23 8.66
C TYR A 70 -2.91 8.65 8.20
N ILE A 71 -2.85 7.33 8.15
CA ILE A 71 -1.74 6.58 7.53
C ILE A 71 -2.33 5.67 6.46
N LEU A 72 -1.92 5.89 5.21
CA LEU A 72 -2.33 5.11 4.05
C LEU A 72 -1.13 4.27 3.59
N HIS A 73 -1.22 2.97 3.78
CA HIS A 73 -0.13 2.05 3.46
C HIS A 73 -0.31 1.45 2.08
N PHE A 74 0.36 2.06 1.09
CA PHE A 74 0.38 1.66 -0.31
C PHE A 74 1.75 1.12 -0.76
N ALA A 75 2.77 1.19 0.09
CA ALA A 75 4.10 0.67 -0.23
C ALA A 75 4.06 -0.85 -0.44
N SER A 76 4.29 -1.28 -1.66
CA SER A 76 4.50 -2.68 -2.06
C SER A 76 4.92 -2.73 -3.52
N PRO A 77 5.85 -3.59 -3.94
CA PRO A 77 5.91 -4.03 -5.33
C PRO A 77 4.58 -4.68 -5.67
N ALA A 78 3.89 -4.20 -6.70
CA ALA A 78 2.50 -4.58 -6.97
C ALA A 78 2.30 -5.19 -8.36
N SER A 79 3.22 -4.97 -9.30
CA SER A 79 3.16 -5.64 -10.61
C SER A 79 3.78 -7.05 -10.53
N PRO A 80 3.29 -8.02 -11.33
CA PRO A 80 3.89 -9.35 -11.41
C PRO A 80 5.39 -9.33 -11.70
N VAL A 81 5.85 -8.44 -12.57
CA VAL A 81 7.28 -8.28 -12.88
C VAL A 81 8.04 -7.86 -11.61
N ASP A 82 7.57 -6.82 -10.93
CA ASP A 82 8.28 -6.26 -9.77
C ASP A 82 8.36 -7.25 -8.60
N TYR A 83 7.25 -7.90 -8.22
CA TYR A 83 7.30 -8.79 -7.07
C TYR A 83 7.99 -10.12 -7.34
N LEU A 84 8.09 -10.56 -8.60
CA LEU A 84 8.89 -11.74 -8.98
C LEU A 84 10.39 -11.41 -9.02
N GLU A 85 10.77 -10.20 -9.38
CA GLU A 85 12.17 -9.73 -9.32
C GLU A 85 12.58 -9.35 -7.88
N LEU A 86 11.64 -8.92 -7.05
CA LEU A 86 11.88 -8.47 -5.68
C LEU A 86 11.12 -9.32 -4.64
N PRO A 87 11.23 -10.67 -4.65
CA PRO A 87 10.38 -11.53 -3.83
C PRO A 87 10.58 -11.31 -2.32
N ILE A 88 11.80 -11.24 -1.86
CA ILE A 88 12.10 -11.04 -0.42
C ILE A 88 11.76 -9.61 0.03
N PRO A 89 12.08 -8.54 -0.71
CA PRO A 89 11.55 -7.20 -0.40
C PRO A 89 10.03 -7.15 -0.31
N THR A 90 9.29 -7.80 -1.21
CA THR A 90 7.82 -7.85 -1.20
C THR A 90 7.28 -8.48 0.09
N LEU A 91 7.80 -9.64 0.48
CA LEU A 91 7.42 -10.29 1.75
C LEU A 91 7.76 -9.42 2.96
N LYS A 92 8.93 -8.77 2.97
CA LYS A 92 9.33 -7.86 4.06
C LYS A 92 8.40 -6.65 4.16
N VAL A 93 7.98 -6.08 3.05
CA VAL A 93 7.02 -4.96 3.07
C VAL A 93 5.66 -5.43 3.59
N GLY A 94 5.17 -6.57 3.14
CA GLY A 94 3.92 -7.14 3.65
C GLY A 94 3.94 -7.42 5.14
N ALA A 95 5.05 -7.93 5.67
CA ALA A 95 5.20 -8.26 7.07
C ALA A 95 5.70 -7.08 7.92
N LEU A 96 6.96 -6.68 7.76
CA LEU A 96 7.61 -5.65 8.58
C LEU A 96 7.07 -4.26 8.27
N GLY A 97 6.82 -3.94 6.98
CA GLY A 97 6.26 -2.66 6.57
C GLY A 97 4.88 -2.44 7.16
N THR A 98 4.02 -3.44 7.10
CA THR A 98 2.68 -3.39 7.71
C THR A 98 2.79 -3.27 9.24
N HIS A 99 3.65 -4.05 9.88
CA HIS A 99 3.87 -3.97 11.33
C HIS A 99 4.34 -2.56 11.76
N ASN A 100 5.32 -2.01 11.09
CA ASN A 100 5.89 -0.69 11.42
C ASN A 100 4.87 0.44 11.24
N THR A 101 4.11 0.40 10.13
CA THR A 101 3.09 1.42 9.83
C THR A 101 1.89 1.31 10.77
N LEU A 102 1.46 0.11 11.16
CA LEU A 102 0.44 -0.10 12.19
C LEU A 102 0.90 0.34 13.58
N GLY A 103 2.16 0.04 13.93
CA GLY A 103 2.78 0.51 15.18
C GLY A 103 2.80 2.04 15.25
N LEU A 104 3.16 2.70 14.15
CA LEU A 104 3.12 4.15 14.04
C LEU A 104 1.67 4.68 14.16
N ALA A 105 0.70 4.05 13.47
CA ALA A 105 -0.70 4.44 13.54
C ALA A 105 -1.23 4.37 14.98
N LYS A 106 -0.90 3.29 15.71
CA LYS A 106 -1.23 3.15 17.12
C LYS A 106 -0.60 4.26 17.97
N ALA A 107 0.69 4.53 17.80
CA ALA A 107 1.40 5.55 18.56
C ALA A 107 0.87 6.97 18.31
N LYS A 108 0.34 7.24 17.10
CA LYS A 108 -0.23 8.53 16.70
C LYS A 108 -1.75 8.62 16.89
N SER A 109 -2.42 7.55 17.29
CA SER A 109 -3.89 7.45 17.30
C SER A 109 -4.49 7.79 15.93
N ALA A 110 -3.80 7.47 14.86
CA ALA A 110 -4.18 7.77 13.49
C ALA A 110 -5.11 6.71 12.91
N VAL A 111 -5.99 7.10 12.01
CA VAL A 111 -6.76 6.15 11.19
C VAL A 111 -5.81 5.49 10.20
N TYR A 112 -5.90 4.16 10.09
CA TYR A 112 -5.05 3.37 9.20
C TYR A 112 -5.83 2.80 8.02
N LEU A 113 -5.29 2.92 6.82
CA LEU A 113 -5.82 2.27 5.63
C LEU A 113 -4.74 1.41 4.98
N LEU A 114 -5.05 0.11 4.82
CA LEU A 114 -4.24 -0.84 4.08
C LEU A 114 -4.72 -0.94 2.63
N ALA A 115 -3.83 -0.73 1.68
CA ALA A 115 -4.03 -1.13 0.30
C ALA A 115 -3.76 -2.64 0.15
N SER A 116 -4.84 -3.42 0.14
CA SER A 116 -4.83 -4.83 -0.22
C SER A 116 -5.17 -5.00 -1.71
N THR A 117 -5.45 -6.20 -2.15
CA THR A 117 -5.60 -6.57 -3.54
C THR A 117 -6.64 -7.67 -3.72
N SER A 118 -7.18 -7.83 -4.93
CA SER A 118 -7.95 -9.02 -5.32
C SER A 118 -7.15 -10.31 -5.27
N GLU A 119 -5.82 -10.23 -5.33
CA GLU A 119 -4.92 -11.39 -5.28
C GLU A 119 -5.02 -12.19 -3.96
N VAL A 120 -5.57 -11.59 -2.90
CA VAL A 120 -5.87 -12.31 -1.64
C VAL A 120 -6.88 -13.43 -1.84
N TYR A 121 -7.63 -13.42 -2.93
CA TYR A 121 -8.56 -14.48 -3.31
C TYR A 121 -7.87 -15.64 -4.05
N GLY A 122 -6.66 -15.43 -4.58
CA GLY A 122 -5.93 -16.43 -5.37
C GLY A 122 -6.64 -16.80 -6.66
N ASP A 123 -6.76 -18.11 -6.93
CA ASP A 123 -7.59 -18.66 -8.00
C ASP A 123 -9.02 -18.93 -7.48
N PRO A 124 -9.94 -17.98 -7.63
CA PRO A 124 -11.20 -18.01 -6.90
C PRO A 124 -12.16 -19.05 -7.47
N LEU A 125 -12.71 -19.88 -6.58
CA LEU A 125 -13.73 -20.86 -6.91
C LEU A 125 -15.15 -20.26 -6.94
N VAL A 126 -15.31 -19.02 -6.50
CA VAL A 126 -16.58 -18.29 -6.39
C VAL A 126 -16.53 -17.00 -7.18
N ARG A 127 -17.53 -16.74 -7.99
CA ARG A 127 -17.68 -15.51 -8.80
C ARG A 127 -19.12 -14.99 -8.71
N PRO A 128 -19.33 -13.70 -8.44
CA PRO A 128 -18.33 -12.69 -8.02
C PRO A 128 -17.77 -13.01 -6.63
N GLN A 129 -16.53 -12.55 -6.36
CA GLN A 129 -15.91 -12.72 -5.06
C GLN A 129 -16.53 -11.74 -4.05
N SER A 130 -17.15 -12.28 -3.00
CA SER A 130 -17.57 -11.47 -1.86
C SER A 130 -16.40 -11.17 -0.92
N GLU A 131 -16.54 -10.12 -0.12
CA GLU A 131 -15.50 -9.77 0.88
C GLU A 131 -15.34 -10.86 1.96
N GLU A 132 -16.35 -11.70 2.15
CA GLU A 132 -16.34 -12.83 3.09
C GLU A 132 -15.64 -14.08 2.54
N TYR A 133 -15.36 -14.13 1.23
CA TYR A 133 -14.70 -15.27 0.62
C TYR A 133 -13.22 -15.32 1.04
N TRP A 134 -12.78 -16.45 1.56
CA TRP A 134 -11.43 -16.60 2.13
C TRP A 134 -10.33 -16.80 1.09
N GLY A 135 -10.72 -17.11 -0.13
CA GLY A 135 -9.80 -17.33 -1.24
C GLY A 135 -9.31 -18.76 -1.38
N ASN A 136 -8.59 -19.00 -2.48
CA ASN A 136 -7.95 -20.25 -2.84
C ASN A 136 -6.53 -19.93 -3.33
N VAL A 137 -5.59 -19.76 -2.39
CA VAL A 137 -4.22 -19.31 -2.66
C VAL A 137 -3.26 -20.50 -2.55
N ASN A 138 -2.33 -20.60 -3.51
CA ASN A 138 -1.19 -21.52 -3.40
C ASN A 138 -0.01 -20.80 -2.73
N PRO A 139 0.27 -21.04 -1.43
CA PRO A 139 1.27 -20.29 -0.69
C PRO A 139 2.71 -20.56 -1.13
N ILE A 140 2.95 -21.67 -1.82
CA ILE A 140 4.28 -22.06 -2.32
C ILE A 140 4.43 -21.85 -3.83
N GLY A 141 3.38 -21.38 -4.50
CA GLY A 141 3.42 -21.05 -5.91
C GLY A 141 4.22 -19.77 -6.19
N PRO A 142 4.58 -19.52 -7.46
CA PRO A 142 5.38 -18.34 -7.82
C PRO A 142 4.75 -17.01 -7.39
N ARG A 143 3.42 -16.90 -7.42
CA ARG A 143 2.66 -15.71 -7.00
C ARG A 143 2.46 -15.63 -5.49
N GLY A 144 2.68 -16.72 -4.75
CA GLY A 144 2.49 -16.79 -3.30
C GLY A 144 3.26 -15.71 -2.53
N VAL A 145 4.36 -15.21 -3.09
CA VAL A 145 5.12 -14.08 -2.53
C VAL A 145 4.24 -12.85 -2.31
N TYR A 146 3.50 -12.44 -3.33
CA TYR A 146 2.64 -11.25 -3.27
C TYR A 146 1.33 -11.55 -2.55
N ASP A 147 0.70 -12.66 -2.90
CA ASP A 147 -0.60 -13.06 -2.34
C ASP A 147 -0.51 -13.21 -0.83
N GLU A 148 0.47 -13.95 -0.32
CA GLU A 148 0.64 -14.16 1.11
C GLU A 148 1.16 -12.90 1.84
N ALA A 149 1.97 -12.05 1.19
CA ALA A 149 2.35 -10.77 1.76
C ALA A 149 1.12 -9.90 2.05
N LYS A 150 0.15 -9.86 1.14
CA LYS A 150 -1.09 -9.09 1.30
C LYS A 150 -2.07 -9.76 2.27
N ARG A 151 -2.23 -11.08 2.23
CA ARG A 151 -3.05 -11.84 3.18
C ARG A 151 -2.54 -11.66 4.62
N PHE A 152 -1.23 -11.75 4.82
CA PHE A 152 -0.60 -11.48 6.11
C PHE A 152 -0.83 -10.04 6.57
N ALA A 153 -0.71 -9.05 5.66
CA ALA A 153 -0.97 -7.65 5.97
C ALA A 153 -2.42 -7.42 6.41
N GLU A 154 -3.41 -8.04 5.76
CA GLU A 154 -4.82 -8.00 6.20
C GLU A 154 -4.99 -8.61 7.59
N ALA A 155 -4.44 -9.80 7.82
CA ALA A 155 -4.52 -10.49 9.10
C ALA A 155 -3.92 -9.64 10.24
N MET A 156 -2.75 -9.04 10.02
CA MET A 156 -2.10 -8.16 10.97
C MET A 156 -2.92 -6.88 11.22
N THR A 157 -3.48 -6.28 10.19
CA THR A 157 -4.34 -5.10 10.30
C THR A 157 -5.55 -5.39 11.16
N MET A 158 -6.21 -6.53 10.95
CA MET A 158 -7.36 -6.96 11.75
C MET A 158 -6.97 -7.32 13.19
N ALA A 159 -5.77 -7.87 13.40
CA ALA A 159 -5.26 -8.12 14.75
C ALA A 159 -5.07 -6.81 15.54
N TYR A 160 -4.48 -5.78 14.92
CA TYR A 160 -4.36 -4.46 15.53
C TYR A 160 -5.73 -3.80 15.80
N HIS A 161 -6.69 -3.98 14.90
CA HIS A 161 -8.06 -3.52 15.12
C HIS A 161 -8.69 -4.17 16.34
N ARG A 162 -8.67 -5.51 16.40
CA ARG A 162 -9.33 -6.28 17.48
C ARG A 162 -8.65 -6.12 18.84
N PHE A 163 -7.31 -6.12 18.86
CA PHE A 163 -6.54 -6.13 20.09
C PHE A 163 -6.27 -4.74 20.67
N HIS A 164 -6.11 -3.76 19.80
CA HIS A 164 -5.74 -2.40 20.20
C HIS A 164 -6.84 -1.35 19.93
N GLY A 165 -7.98 -1.76 19.36
CA GLY A 165 -9.05 -0.82 19.00
C GLY A 165 -8.64 0.18 17.91
N LEU A 166 -7.57 -0.11 17.14
CA LEU A 166 -7.11 0.81 16.10
C LEU A 166 -8.19 0.97 15.03
N ASN A 167 -8.46 2.21 14.64
CA ASN A 167 -9.41 2.49 13.56
C ASN A 167 -8.76 2.16 12.21
N THR A 168 -9.10 0.99 11.66
CA THR A 168 -8.50 0.47 10.43
C THR A 168 -9.51 0.35 9.31
N ARG A 169 -9.03 0.44 8.07
CA ARG A 169 -9.75 0.14 6.84
C ARG A 169 -8.85 -0.70 5.96
N ILE A 170 -9.44 -1.63 5.21
CA ILE A 170 -8.77 -2.45 4.21
C ILE A 170 -9.51 -2.22 2.90
N VAL A 171 -8.78 -1.92 1.83
CA VAL A 171 -9.34 -1.83 0.48
C VAL A 171 -8.68 -2.90 -0.38
N ARG A 172 -9.46 -3.81 -0.95
CA ARG A 172 -9.00 -4.82 -1.92
C ARG A 172 -9.11 -4.21 -3.31
N ILE A 173 -7.99 -3.74 -3.81
CA ILE A 173 -7.91 -3.09 -5.11
C ILE A 173 -7.82 -4.19 -6.16
N PHE A 174 -8.74 -4.17 -7.12
CA PHE A 174 -8.68 -4.96 -8.33
C PHE A 174 -7.75 -4.28 -9.35
N ASN A 175 -7.65 -4.82 -10.56
CA ASN A 175 -6.77 -4.27 -11.57
C ASN A 175 -7.07 -2.79 -11.83
N THR A 176 -6.02 -1.97 -11.75
CA THR A 176 -6.09 -0.55 -12.03
C THR A 176 -5.33 -0.25 -13.31
N VAL A 177 -5.93 0.54 -14.19
CA VAL A 177 -5.32 1.01 -15.42
C VAL A 177 -5.31 2.53 -15.48
N SER A 178 -4.31 3.09 -16.16
CA SER A 178 -4.23 4.52 -16.46
C SER A 178 -4.01 4.70 -17.94
N TYR A 179 -4.58 5.74 -18.51
CA TYR A 179 -4.35 6.12 -19.93
C TYR A 179 -2.88 6.37 -20.25
N THR A 180 -2.06 6.69 -19.26
CA THR A 180 -0.62 6.94 -19.41
C THR A 180 0.23 5.68 -19.26
N HIS A 181 -0.35 4.57 -18.80
CA HIS A 181 0.34 3.30 -18.57
C HIS A 181 -0.30 2.20 -19.42
N LEU A 182 -0.09 2.27 -20.73
CA LEU A 182 -0.55 1.24 -21.69
C LEU A 182 -0.01 -0.17 -21.42
N ARG A 183 0.89 -0.32 -20.45
CA ARG A 183 1.48 -1.62 -20.06
C ARG A 183 1.19 -2.02 -18.62
N ALA A 184 0.32 -1.32 -17.92
CA ALA A 184 0.15 -1.57 -16.50
C ALA A 184 -0.52 -2.94 -16.23
N HIS A 185 -1.34 -3.47 -17.11
CA HIS A 185 -1.91 -4.81 -17.01
C HIS A 185 -2.45 -5.21 -18.38
N GLU A 186 -1.65 -5.89 -19.14
CA GLU A 186 -2.18 -6.79 -20.14
C GLU A 186 -3.05 -7.80 -19.38
N THR A 187 -4.30 -7.88 -19.72
CA THR A 187 -5.21 -8.87 -19.16
C THR A 187 -4.73 -10.26 -19.59
N GLU A 188 -5.03 -11.31 -18.83
CA GLU A 188 -4.72 -12.70 -19.21
C GLU A 188 -5.25 -13.07 -20.61
N ALA A 189 -6.08 -12.24 -21.21
CA ALA A 189 -6.58 -12.40 -22.58
C ALA A 189 -5.53 -12.00 -23.66
N ASP A 190 -4.46 -11.31 -23.27
CA ASP A 190 -3.39 -10.86 -24.16
C ASP A 190 -2.10 -11.70 -24.00
N LEU A 191 -2.16 -12.78 -23.22
CA LEU A 191 -1.20 -13.85 -23.06
C LEU A 191 -1.79 -15.14 -23.62
#